data_e9f59adbb55c033e38084f0c8ab0be91
#
_entry.id   e9f59adbb55c033e38084f0c8ab0be91
#
_cell.length_a   1.000
_cell.length_b   1.000
_cell.length_c   1.000
_cell.angle_alpha   90.00
_cell.angle_beta   90.00
_cell.angle_gamma   90.00
#
_symmetry.space_group_name_H-M   'P 1'
#
loop_
_entity.id
_entity.type
_entity.pdbx_description
1 polymer ?
#
loop_
_entity_poly.entity_id
_entity_poly.type
_entity_poly.pdbx_seq_one_letter_code
_entity_poly.pdbx_strand_id
1 'polypeptide(L)'
;MTTGLSASRKTPGVFLAVILGGAGTSSGVAPKRTLLQGNAILSARASTLNLLTSPQIAITAGTMTAAATPTFCASADDAGSYAGRGSELHDMAIGFFAQYPAGTLFIQAVADAAGTAASLVCTFATDASAAYTLRIYACGQVLDVPVASGATPTVIATAAADAINDADTLPYIAQFSAGALTLTAKCTGPRGNMLTCAFSFISSAGLETSITTSSTSSGAGTTGILSGGTAEGGEYFFASGATQDTNADAIAAIATTKFDRIVGSYIDSGNLGRLSAHLDSLAGVLVQKRQQGIVGSNGTLAAVTTLATGQNKPRLQLAWHYNSRVPPWVVAAQVTAARLIGDSVAGGLLVGEETDPAANLCGLELVGVTAQNTIADQPLSTEIESALNNGITPLALSANRPGYTIVVRSVTTRCLAANVPNYAVIDTTVVTSADYVADDLQATLGTTYAGFKLAPNSADGLPPRSERTTTPDLIRAVIARELKLYEEQGILIDVDANLPLLTVEASSVTPGRVDCVIPVEVIPGLIILGGDVRQLS
;
A
#
# COMPACT_ATOMS: atom_id res chain seq x y z
N MET A 1 -23.46 3.12 -26.18
CA MET A 1 -24.12 3.38 -24.87
C MET A 1 -23.11 3.24 -23.77
N THR A 2 -23.05 4.21 -22.84
CA THR A 2 -22.18 4.13 -21.69
C THR A 2 -22.61 2.94 -20.82
N THR A 3 -21.74 1.95 -20.65
CA THR A 3 -22.04 0.73 -19.88
C THR A 3 -22.43 1.09 -18.44
N GLY A 4 -23.52 0.53 -17.94
CA GLY A 4 -24.01 0.75 -16.58
C GLY A 4 -24.93 1.96 -16.38
N LEU A 5 -25.16 2.79 -17.40
CA LEU A 5 -26.12 3.90 -17.31
C LEU A 5 -27.48 3.48 -17.91
N SER A 6 -28.51 3.48 -17.07
CA SER A 6 -29.87 3.14 -17.54
C SER A 6 -30.41 4.19 -18.49
N ALA A 7 -31.07 3.74 -19.58
CA ALA A 7 -31.77 4.63 -20.52
C ALA A 7 -32.91 5.41 -19.84
N SER A 8 -33.47 4.90 -18.74
CA SER A 8 -34.56 5.52 -17.99
C SER A 8 -34.11 6.56 -16.95
N ARG A 9 -32.79 6.80 -16.80
CA ARG A 9 -32.29 7.74 -15.79
C ARG A 9 -32.71 9.18 -16.12
N LYS A 10 -33.34 9.82 -15.16
CA LYS A 10 -33.85 11.20 -15.27
C LYS A 10 -33.11 12.22 -14.40
N THR A 11 -32.20 11.76 -13.52
CA THR A 11 -31.40 12.64 -12.65
C THR A 11 -30.37 13.39 -13.50
N PRO A 12 -30.35 14.74 -13.47
CA PRO A 12 -29.32 15.51 -14.18
C PRO A 12 -27.91 15.21 -13.64
N GLY A 13 -26.91 15.25 -14.52
CA GLY A 13 -25.52 15.06 -14.15
C GLY A 13 -24.65 14.63 -15.32
N VAL A 14 -23.33 14.76 -15.16
CA VAL A 14 -22.32 14.22 -16.08
C VAL A 14 -21.84 12.89 -15.52
N PHE A 15 -21.89 11.84 -16.32
CA PHE A 15 -21.56 10.48 -15.91
C PHE A 15 -20.58 9.88 -16.91
N LEU A 16 -19.30 9.81 -16.52
CA LEU A 16 -18.24 9.25 -17.33
C LEU A 16 -17.75 7.93 -16.73
N ALA A 17 -17.72 6.89 -17.53
CA ALA A 17 -17.10 5.63 -17.16
C ALA A 17 -15.65 5.62 -17.65
N VAL A 18 -14.73 5.26 -16.75
CA VAL A 18 -13.36 4.94 -17.14
C VAL A 18 -13.33 3.49 -17.57
N ILE A 19 -13.15 3.25 -18.86
CA ILE A 19 -12.89 1.92 -19.41
C ILE A 19 -11.38 1.82 -19.56
N LEU A 20 -10.74 1.17 -18.58
CA LEU A 20 -9.29 1.05 -18.55
C LEU A 20 -8.82 0.09 -19.64
N GLY A 21 -8.31 0.66 -20.68
CA GLY A 21 -7.64 -0.04 -21.79
C GLY A 21 -6.37 0.67 -22.23
N GLY A 22 -6.09 1.82 -21.68
CA GLY A 22 -4.94 2.71 -21.86
C GLY A 22 -5.24 4.05 -21.18
N ALA A 23 -4.45 4.50 -20.43
CA ALA A 23 -3.98 5.59 -19.61
C ALA A 23 -4.61 6.99 -19.52
N GLY A 24 -4.23 7.82 -18.55
CA GLY A 24 -4.32 9.25 -18.44
C GLY A 24 -4.33 9.95 -17.09
N THR A 25 -3.96 11.12 -16.78
CA THR A 25 -3.58 11.78 -15.52
C THR A 25 -4.40 12.98 -15.02
N SER A 26 -3.98 13.65 -13.94
CA SER A 26 -4.69 14.47 -12.96
C SER A 26 -4.34 15.95 -12.80
N SER A 27 -5.17 16.85 -12.24
CA SER A 27 -4.83 18.16 -11.69
C SER A 27 -5.81 18.75 -10.66
N GLY A 28 -5.39 19.82 -9.94
CA GLY A 28 -6.20 20.76 -9.18
C GLY A 28 -6.91 20.24 -7.93
N VAL A 29 -6.26 20.14 -6.72
CA VAL A 29 -6.64 19.03 -5.86
C VAL A 29 -6.73 19.37 -4.38
N ALA A 30 -7.85 18.96 -3.80
CA ALA A 30 -7.92 18.68 -2.37
C ALA A 30 -6.88 17.59 -2.01
N PRO A 31 -6.23 17.66 -0.85
CA PRO A 31 -5.26 16.68 -0.42
C PRO A 31 -5.85 15.27 -0.50
N LYS A 32 -5.10 14.38 -1.14
CA LYS A 32 -5.53 12.99 -1.33
C LYS A 32 -5.67 12.29 0.02
N ARG A 33 -6.85 11.72 0.26
CA ARG A 33 -7.21 11.04 1.51
C ARG A 33 -6.78 9.60 1.47
N THR A 34 -5.91 9.20 2.38
CA THR A 34 -5.49 7.81 2.55
C THR A 34 -6.21 7.18 3.74
N LEU A 35 -6.70 5.97 3.58
CA LEU A 35 -7.30 5.16 4.63
C LEU A 35 -6.42 3.94 4.90
N LEU A 36 -6.00 3.74 6.14
CA LEU A 36 -5.38 2.52 6.61
C LEU A 36 -6.45 1.61 7.25
N GLN A 37 -6.50 0.37 6.84
CA GLN A 37 -7.34 -0.66 7.42
C GLN A 37 -6.48 -1.76 8.03
N GLY A 38 -6.63 -2.03 9.32
CA GLY A 38 -5.85 -3.02 10.06
C GLY A 38 -6.39 -3.23 11.46
N ASN A 39 -5.73 -4.07 12.24
CA ASN A 39 -6.13 -4.32 13.61
C ASN A 39 -5.74 -3.19 14.54
N ALA A 40 -6.61 -2.96 15.53
CA ALA A 40 -6.38 -2.10 16.68
C ALA A 40 -6.36 -2.96 17.97
N ILE A 41 -5.61 -2.50 18.97
CA ILE A 41 -5.60 -3.11 20.30
C ILE A 41 -6.81 -2.58 21.06
N LEU A 42 -7.94 -3.25 20.95
CA LEU A 42 -9.17 -2.89 21.66
C LEU A 42 -9.13 -3.40 23.11
N SER A 43 -10.07 -2.93 23.95
CA SER A 43 -10.05 -3.18 25.41
C SER A 43 -9.93 -4.66 25.80
N ALA A 44 -10.65 -5.55 25.12
CA ALA A 44 -10.57 -7.00 25.38
C ALA A 44 -9.18 -7.56 25.05
N ARG A 45 -8.58 -7.12 23.96
CA ARG A 45 -7.24 -7.55 23.54
C ARG A 45 -6.17 -6.99 24.46
N ALA A 46 -6.24 -5.70 24.82
CA ALA A 46 -5.34 -5.09 25.79
C ALA A 46 -5.34 -5.83 27.14
N SER A 47 -6.53 -6.18 27.65
CA SER A 47 -6.65 -6.98 28.88
C SER A 47 -5.97 -8.34 28.77
N THR A 48 -6.11 -9.03 27.63
CA THR A 48 -5.44 -10.32 27.37
C THR A 48 -3.92 -10.15 27.33
N LEU A 49 -3.43 -9.12 26.62
CA LEU A 49 -2.00 -8.84 26.49
C LEU A 49 -1.36 -8.48 27.84
N ASN A 50 -2.04 -7.69 28.67
CA ASN A 50 -1.57 -7.33 30.00
C ASN A 50 -1.36 -8.55 30.93
N LEU A 51 -2.07 -9.65 30.71
CA LEU A 51 -1.87 -10.89 31.44
C LEU A 51 -0.67 -11.71 30.95
N LEU A 52 -0.22 -11.44 29.70
CA LEU A 52 0.87 -12.17 29.06
C LEU A 52 2.24 -11.52 29.23
N THR A 53 2.32 -10.26 29.71
CA THR A 53 3.60 -9.58 29.90
C THR A 53 4.27 -10.02 31.21
N SER A 54 5.61 -10.16 31.19
CA SER A 54 6.40 -10.41 32.39
C SER A 54 7.79 -9.75 32.20
N PRO A 55 8.17 -8.73 32.99
CA PRO A 55 7.32 -8.11 34.02
C PRO A 55 6.04 -7.48 33.42
N GLN A 56 5.05 -7.33 34.28
CA GLN A 56 3.73 -6.84 33.83
C GLN A 56 3.81 -5.36 33.45
N ILE A 57 3.47 -5.04 32.21
CA ILE A 57 3.37 -3.67 31.71
C ILE A 57 1.91 -3.31 31.44
N ALA A 58 1.59 -2.02 31.49
CA ALA A 58 0.25 -1.53 31.19
C ALA A 58 0.09 -1.26 29.69
N ILE A 59 -0.43 -2.24 28.95
CA ILE A 59 -0.82 -2.03 27.55
C ILE A 59 -2.14 -1.28 27.52
N THR A 60 -2.10 -0.07 26.99
CA THR A 60 -3.28 0.77 26.88
C THR A 60 -4.07 0.42 25.62
N ALA A 61 -5.35 0.16 25.79
CA ALA A 61 -6.27 -0.02 24.67
C ALA A 61 -6.40 1.29 23.87
N GLY A 62 -6.56 1.17 22.56
CA GLY A 62 -7.00 2.27 21.73
C GLY A 62 -8.45 2.68 22.04
N THR A 63 -8.80 3.90 21.69
CA THR A 63 -10.16 4.45 21.90
C THR A 63 -11.14 4.10 20.77
N MET A 64 -10.65 3.52 19.68
CA MET A 64 -11.47 3.09 18.53
C MET A 64 -12.37 1.91 18.88
N THR A 65 -13.42 1.75 18.07
CA THR A 65 -14.22 0.53 18.00
C THR A 65 -14.01 -0.15 16.66
N ALA A 66 -14.09 -1.49 16.62
CA ALA A 66 -13.98 -2.23 15.38
C ALA A 66 -15.07 -1.82 14.38
N ALA A 67 -14.72 -1.80 13.09
CA ALA A 67 -15.60 -1.44 11.97
C ALA A 67 -16.28 -0.06 12.09
N ALA A 68 -15.73 0.82 12.93
CA ALA A 68 -16.23 2.18 13.09
C ALA A 68 -15.97 3.05 11.85
N THR A 69 -16.56 4.25 11.88
CA THR A 69 -16.26 5.31 10.90
C THR A 69 -14.76 5.63 10.92
N PRO A 70 -14.12 5.81 9.76
CA PRO A 70 -12.70 6.18 9.70
C PRO A 70 -12.39 7.42 10.51
N THR A 71 -11.33 7.37 11.30
CA THR A 71 -10.87 8.44 12.18
C THR A 71 -9.68 9.16 11.56
N PHE A 72 -9.72 10.49 11.51
CA PHE A 72 -8.61 11.30 11.01
C PHE A 72 -7.44 11.29 12.01
N CYS A 73 -6.22 11.18 11.50
CA CYS A 73 -4.98 11.25 12.26
C CYS A 73 -4.07 12.32 11.65
N ALA A 74 -3.59 13.24 12.47
CA ALA A 74 -2.61 14.24 12.06
C ALA A 74 -1.17 13.77 12.27
N SER A 75 -0.96 12.69 13.03
CA SER A 75 0.34 12.13 13.38
C SER A 75 0.26 10.63 13.65
N ALA A 76 1.43 9.96 13.71
CA ALA A 76 1.51 8.58 14.15
C ALA A 76 1.11 8.41 15.63
N ASP A 77 1.40 9.39 16.48
CA ASP A 77 0.99 9.37 17.88
C ASP A 77 -0.53 9.42 18.05
N ASP A 78 -1.24 10.19 17.20
CA ASP A 78 -2.71 10.15 17.18
C ASP A 78 -3.21 8.74 16.84
N ALA A 79 -2.63 8.11 15.81
CA ALA A 79 -2.97 6.74 15.45
C ALA A 79 -2.70 5.76 16.60
N GLY A 80 -1.58 5.91 17.32
CA GLY A 80 -1.26 5.13 18.52
C GLY A 80 -2.27 5.33 19.66
N SER A 81 -2.76 6.56 19.83
CA SER A 81 -3.79 6.87 20.84
C SER A 81 -5.15 6.27 20.48
N TYR A 82 -5.52 6.30 19.19
CA TYR A 82 -6.80 5.76 18.74
C TYR A 82 -6.80 4.23 18.60
N ALA A 83 -5.75 3.64 18.02
CA ALA A 83 -5.68 2.22 17.71
C ALA A 83 -4.91 1.37 18.76
N GLY A 84 -4.24 2.00 19.71
CA GLY A 84 -3.31 1.38 20.66
C GLY A 84 -1.90 1.27 20.08
N ARG A 85 -0.88 1.56 20.92
CA ARG A 85 0.51 1.55 20.51
C ARG A 85 1.00 0.14 20.15
N GLY A 86 1.70 0.04 19.03
CA GLY A 86 2.16 -1.24 18.46
C GLY A 86 1.03 -2.08 17.85
N SER A 87 -0.15 -1.51 17.57
CA SER A 87 -1.14 -2.12 16.69
C SER A 87 -0.71 -2.03 15.23
N GLU A 88 -1.31 -2.86 14.35
CA GLU A 88 -1.05 -2.77 12.91
C GLU A 88 -1.30 -1.36 12.37
N LEU A 89 -2.41 -0.73 12.78
CA LEU A 89 -2.75 0.63 12.37
C LEU A 89 -1.72 1.67 12.84
N HIS A 90 -1.19 1.52 14.06
CA HIS A 90 -0.14 2.40 14.56
C HIS A 90 1.15 2.23 13.75
N ASP A 91 1.57 0.99 13.50
CA ASP A 91 2.76 0.69 12.69
C ASP A 91 2.64 1.24 11.27
N MET A 92 1.48 1.05 10.64
CA MET A 92 1.19 1.60 9.31
C MET A 92 1.27 3.12 9.29
N ALA A 93 0.74 3.78 10.33
CA ALA A 93 0.79 5.23 10.47
C ALA A 93 2.22 5.74 10.69
N ILE A 94 3.04 5.06 11.49
CA ILE A 94 4.46 5.37 11.65
C ILE A 94 5.16 5.33 10.28
N GLY A 95 4.97 4.25 9.52
CA GLY A 95 5.55 4.10 8.19
C GLY A 95 5.05 5.16 7.20
N PHE A 96 3.77 5.47 7.21
CA PHE A 96 3.18 6.48 6.33
C PHE A 96 3.73 7.88 6.61
N PHE A 97 3.72 8.32 7.86
CA PHE A 97 4.18 9.67 8.23
C PHE A 97 5.71 9.81 8.18
N ALA A 98 6.47 8.73 8.34
CA ALA A 98 7.91 8.73 8.09
C ALA A 98 8.24 9.05 6.62
N GLN A 99 7.40 8.57 5.69
CA GLN A 99 7.54 8.81 4.26
C GLN A 99 6.89 10.13 3.82
N TYR A 100 5.70 10.45 4.34
CA TYR A 100 4.93 11.64 3.95
C TYR A 100 4.32 12.36 5.18
N PRO A 101 5.11 13.23 5.87
CA PRO A 101 4.69 13.90 7.10
C PRO A 101 3.45 14.81 6.96
N ALA A 102 3.22 15.37 5.76
CA ALA A 102 2.08 16.25 5.48
C ALA A 102 0.85 15.52 4.94
N GLY A 103 0.86 14.18 4.90
CA GLY A 103 -0.20 13.37 4.32
C GLY A 103 -1.51 13.42 5.11
N THR A 104 -2.64 13.41 4.41
CA THR A 104 -3.97 13.33 5.04
C THR A 104 -4.33 11.88 5.27
N LEU A 105 -4.25 11.45 6.53
CA LEU A 105 -4.41 10.07 6.92
C LEU A 105 -5.69 9.84 7.74
N PHE A 106 -6.37 8.74 7.43
CA PHE A 106 -7.46 8.18 8.22
C PHE A 106 -7.13 6.74 8.59
N ILE A 107 -7.57 6.29 9.73
CA ILE A 107 -7.45 4.90 10.19
C ILE A 107 -8.81 4.31 10.47
N GLN A 108 -8.95 3.01 10.23
CA GLN A 108 -10.17 2.24 10.51
C GLN A 108 -9.81 0.86 11.02
N ALA A 109 -10.31 0.51 12.19
CA ALA A 109 -10.06 -0.79 12.77
C ALA A 109 -10.87 -1.89 12.08
N VAL A 110 -10.19 -2.96 11.72
CA VAL A 110 -10.80 -4.24 11.35
C VAL A 110 -10.97 -5.06 12.65
N ALA A 111 -12.10 -5.73 12.79
CA ALA A 111 -12.36 -6.55 13.97
C ALA A 111 -11.34 -7.69 14.08
N ASP A 112 -10.74 -7.84 15.26
CA ASP A 112 -9.84 -8.93 15.58
C ASP A 112 -10.65 -10.23 15.72
N ALA A 113 -10.33 -11.27 14.96
CA ALA A 113 -11.02 -12.54 15.05
C ALA A 113 -10.69 -13.23 16.38
N ALA A 114 -11.58 -14.10 16.84
CA ALA A 114 -11.31 -14.99 17.96
C ALA A 114 -10.31 -16.09 17.56
N GLY A 115 -9.08 -15.69 17.27
CA GLY A 115 -8.00 -16.52 16.77
C GLY A 115 -6.82 -16.61 17.74
N THR A 116 -5.82 -17.39 17.34
CA THR A 116 -4.56 -17.52 18.07
C THR A 116 -3.59 -16.45 17.60
N ALA A 117 -2.88 -15.80 18.53
CA ALA A 117 -1.78 -14.92 18.21
C ALA A 117 -0.53 -15.72 17.83
N ALA A 118 0.22 -15.21 16.87
CA ALA A 118 1.51 -15.80 16.49
C ALA A 118 2.55 -15.59 17.58
N SER A 119 3.51 -16.51 17.69
CA SER A 119 4.56 -16.46 18.70
C SER A 119 5.92 -16.93 18.17
N LEU A 120 6.98 -16.50 18.86
CA LEU A 120 8.36 -16.92 18.67
C LEU A 120 9.01 -17.08 20.05
N VAL A 121 9.85 -18.09 20.24
CA VAL A 121 10.54 -18.34 21.50
C VAL A 121 12.05 -18.32 21.31
N CYS A 122 12.76 -17.55 22.15
CA CYS A 122 14.20 -17.59 22.30
C CYS A 122 14.55 -18.16 23.67
N THR A 123 15.33 -19.26 23.73
CA THR A 123 15.74 -19.87 24.97
C THR A 123 17.24 -19.68 25.20
N PHE A 124 17.61 -19.04 26.29
CA PHE A 124 18.98 -18.95 26.78
C PHE A 124 19.26 -20.12 27.71
N ALA A 125 20.35 -20.86 27.47
CA ALA A 125 20.61 -22.12 28.14
C ALA A 125 21.78 -22.06 29.13
N THR A 126 22.71 -21.11 28.98
CA THR A 126 23.93 -21.03 29.80
C THR A 126 24.16 -19.62 30.31
N ASP A 127 24.92 -19.50 31.39
CA ASP A 127 25.36 -18.22 31.94
C ASP A 127 26.30 -17.51 30.94
N ALA A 128 26.31 -16.19 30.96
CA ALA A 128 27.22 -15.39 30.16
C ALA A 128 28.65 -15.50 30.68
N SER A 129 29.56 -16.13 29.95
CA SER A 129 30.96 -16.27 30.35
C SER A 129 31.76 -14.96 30.29
N ALA A 130 31.29 -14.00 29.50
CA ALA A 130 31.89 -12.66 29.31
C ALA A 130 30.78 -11.62 29.16
N ALA A 131 31.09 -10.36 29.36
CA ALA A 131 30.15 -9.27 29.03
C ALA A 131 30.02 -9.12 27.52
N TYR A 132 28.76 -8.91 27.06
CA TYR A 132 28.41 -8.68 25.63
C TYR A 132 27.16 -7.80 25.52
N THR A 133 26.84 -7.38 24.30
CA THR A 133 25.55 -6.76 24.00
C THR A 133 24.67 -7.77 23.26
N LEU A 134 23.48 -8.06 23.82
CA LEU A 134 22.43 -8.78 23.11
C LEU A 134 21.72 -7.79 22.18
N ARG A 135 21.85 -8.01 20.88
CA ARG A 135 21.17 -7.22 19.86
C ARG A 135 19.92 -7.94 19.38
N ILE A 136 18.80 -7.25 19.40
CA ILE A 136 17.49 -7.75 19.01
C ILE A 136 17.05 -6.96 17.77
N TYR A 137 16.89 -7.65 16.67
CA TYR A 137 16.30 -7.09 15.43
C TYR A 137 14.80 -7.35 15.48
N ALA A 138 14.03 -6.29 15.70
CA ALA A 138 12.62 -6.35 16.04
C ALA A 138 11.78 -5.60 14.99
N CYS A 139 11.21 -6.30 14.00
CA CYS A 139 10.37 -5.70 12.96
C CYS A 139 10.96 -4.41 12.33
N GLY A 140 12.26 -4.45 12.00
CA GLY A 140 13.00 -3.30 11.43
C GLY A 140 13.62 -2.36 12.46
N GLN A 141 13.29 -2.48 13.75
CA GLN A 141 13.95 -1.76 14.84
C GLN A 141 15.11 -2.57 15.40
N VAL A 142 16.09 -1.91 16.02
CA VAL A 142 17.25 -2.52 16.66
C VAL A 142 17.26 -2.14 18.14
N LEU A 143 17.25 -3.13 19.02
CA LEU A 143 17.35 -2.95 20.47
C LEU A 143 18.65 -3.58 20.97
N ASP A 144 19.49 -2.80 21.64
CA ASP A 144 20.76 -3.26 22.21
C ASP A 144 20.63 -3.38 23.73
N VAL A 145 20.77 -4.60 24.25
CA VAL A 145 20.65 -4.92 25.67
C VAL A 145 22.01 -5.33 26.24
N PRO A 146 22.60 -4.55 27.16
CA PRO A 146 23.88 -4.92 27.78
C PRO A 146 23.72 -6.12 28.71
N VAL A 147 24.58 -7.12 28.55
CA VAL A 147 24.63 -8.33 29.38
C VAL A 147 25.95 -8.40 30.08
N ALA A 148 25.92 -8.49 31.42
CA ALA A 148 27.11 -8.60 32.24
C ALA A 148 27.70 -10.02 32.21
N SER A 149 29.00 -10.16 32.44
CA SER A 149 29.63 -11.48 32.68
C SER A 149 29.02 -12.14 33.91
N GLY A 150 28.70 -13.43 33.81
CA GLY A 150 28.04 -14.19 34.85
C GLY A 150 26.52 -14.04 34.93
N ALA A 151 25.90 -13.27 34.00
CA ALA A 151 24.44 -13.16 33.93
C ALA A 151 23.82 -14.52 33.63
N THR A 152 22.83 -14.93 34.44
CA THR A 152 22.12 -16.18 34.22
C THR A 152 21.11 -16.07 33.07
N PRO A 153 20.67 -17.19 32.46
CA PRO A 153 19.66 -17.21 31.42
C PRO A 153 18.38 -16.42 31.78
N THR A 154 17.94 -16.51 33.03
CA THR A 154 16.78 -15.75 33.52
C THR A 154 17.03 -14.25 33.51
N VAL A 155 18.21 -13.79 33.91
CA VAL A 155 18.58 -12.36 33.91
C VAL A 155 18.63 -11.85 32.47
N ILE A 156 19.18 -12.64 31.56
CA ILE A 156 19.27 -12.28 30.13
C ILE A 156 17.86 -12.17 29.51
N ALA A 157 17.02 -13.18 29.74
CA ALA A 157 15.65 -13.20 29.25
C ALA A 157 14.80 -12.06 29.84
N THR A 158 15.00 -11.73 31.13
CA THR A 158 14.32 -10.59 31.76
C THR A 158 14.70 -9.27 31.10
N ALA A 159 16.02 -9.02 30.96
CA ALA A 159 16.50 -7.78 30.36
C ALA A 159 16.04 -7.62 28.90
N ALA A 160 15.98 -8.72 28.13
CA ALA A 160 15.44 -8.72 26.78
C ALA A 160 13.93 -8.45 26.76
N ALA A 161 13.16 -9.04 27.69
CA ALA A 161 11.72 -8.80 27.83
C ALA A 161 11.43 -7.34 28.20
N ASP A 162 12.18 -6.78 29.13
CA ASP A 162 12.07 -5.36 29.52
C ASP A 162 12.29 -4.45 28.32
N ALA A 163 13.40 -4.65 27.59
CA ALA A 163 13.73 -3.84 26.42
C ALA A 163 12.67 -3.91 25.31
N ILE A 164 12.10 -5.10 25.06
CA ILE A 164 11.04 -5.28 24.08
C ILE A 164 9.73 -4.62 24.55
N ASN A 165 9.37 -4.78 25.80
CA ASN A 165 8.14 -4.25 26.37
C ASN A 165 8.18 -2.73 26.56
N ASP A 166 9.37 -2.14 26.80
CA ASP A 166 9.57 -0.70 26.87
C ASP A 166 9.46 -0.05 25.46
N ALA A 167 9.74 -0.80 24.40
CA ALA A 167 9.53 -0.39 23.03
C ALA A 167 8.04 -0.56 22.62
N ASP A 168 7.17 0.31 23.13
CA ASP A 168 5.70 0.22 23.02
C ASP A 168 5.18 0.22 21.57
N THR A 169 6.00 0.69 20.63
CA THR A 169 5.71 0.68 19.18
C THR A 169 5.84 -0.68 18.53
N LEU A 170 6.47 -1.67 19.17
CA LEU A 170 6.62 -3.00 18.59
C LEU A 170 5.26 -3.73 18.48
N PRO A 171 5.03 -4.51 17.40
CA PRO A 171 3.79 -5.23 17.17
C PRO A 171 3.66 -6.53 17.99
N TYR A 172 4.52 -6.77 18.94
CA TYR A 172 4.49 -7.91 19.85
C TYR A 172 4.94 -7.53 21.27
N ILE A 173 4.67 -8.38 22.20
CA ILE A 173 5.07 -8.30 23.60
C ILE A 173 5.99 -9.45 23.95
N ALA A 174 6.72 -9.32 25.05
CA ALA A 174 7.61 -10.34 25.58
C ALA A 174 7.17 -10.82 26.96
N GLN A 175 7.33 -12.13 27.19
CA GLN A 175 7.19 -12.80 28.47
C GLN A 175 8.41 -13.68 28.68
N PHE A 176 8.94 -13.75 29.91
CA PHE A 176 10.04 -14.64 30.21
C PHE A 176 9.67 -15.68 31.27
N SER A 177 10.29 -16.85 31.18
CA SER A 177 10.19 -17.91 32.16
C SER A 177 11.43 -18.80 32.09
N ALA A 178 12.18 -18.91 33.18
CA ALA A 178 13.32 -19.84 33.33
C ALA A 178 14.31 -19.80 32.14
N GLY A 179 14.67 -18.61 31.64
CA GLY A 179 15.59 -18.43 30.52
C GLY A 179 14.94 -18.50 29.15
N ALA A 180 13.67 -18.83 29.05
CA ALA A 180 12.90 -18.74 27.83
C ALA A 180 12.22 -17.36 27.71
N LEU A 181 12.44 -16.68 26.59
CA LEU A 181 11.79 -15.44 26.19
C LEU A 181 10.75 -15.78 25.14
N THR A 182 9.47 -15.65 25.49
CA THR A 182 8.36 -15.88 24.56
C THR A 182 7.85 -14.54 24.05
N LEU A 183 7.90 -14.36 22.75
CA LEU A 183 7.34 -13.21 22.04
C LEU A 183 5.95 -13.57 21.53
N THR A 184 4.96 -12.70 21.74
CA THR A 184 3.57 -12.92 21.31
C THR A 184 3.08 -11.71 20.56
N ALA A 185 2.57 -11.92 19.34
CA ALA A 185 2.01 -10.85 18.51
C ALA A 185 0.85 -10.13 19.22
N LYS A 186 0.79 -8.81 19.11
CA LYS A 186 -0.32 -8.00 19.64
C LYS A 186 -1.63 -8.22 18.86
N CYS A 187 -1.57 -8.57 17.56
CA CYS A 187 -2.72 -9.00 16.77
C CYS A 187 -2.95 -10.52 16.88
N THR A 188 -4.18 -10.97 16.63
CA THR A 188 -4.49 -12.39 16.42
C THR A 188 -4.49 -12.72 14.92
N GLY A 189 -4.49 -14.03 14.60
CA GLY A 189 -4.59 -14.50 13.23
C GLY A 189 -3.28 -14.63 12.47
N PRO A 190 -3.33 -15.12 11.23
CA PRO A 190 -2.16 -15.48 10.44
C PRO A 190 -1.27 -14.29 10.03
N ARG A 191 -1.76 -13.05 10.15
CA ARG A 191 -0.94 -11.85 9.90
C ARG A 191 0.23 -11.73 10.86
N GLY A 192 0.05 -12.13 12.12
CA GLY A 192 1.14 -12.21 13.09
C GLY A 192 2.28 -13.13 12.64
N ASN A 193 2.04 -14.11 11.77
CA ASN A 193 3.09 -14.97 11.23
C ASN A 193 4.05 -14.23 10.28
N MET A 194 3.72 -13.03 9.84
CA MET A 194 4.58 -12.17 9.01
C MET A 194 5.51 -11.27 9.82
N LEU A 195 5.39 -11.26 11.14
CA LEU A 195 6.29 -10.55 12.04
C LEU A 195 7.64 -11.27 12.12
N THR A 196 8.71 -10.50 12.30
CA THR A 196 10.07 -11.02 12.38
C THR A 196 10.75 -10.61 13.67
N CYS A 197 11.62 -11.47 14.16
CA CYS A 197 12.58 -11.15 15.21
C CYS A 197 13.84 -12.00 15.03
N ALA A 198 15.01 -11.38 15.20
CA ALA A 198 16.28 -12.08 15.21
C ALA A 198 17.13 -11.60 16.39
N PHE A 199 18.01 -12.47 16.88
CA PHE A 199 18.88 -12.19 18.01
C PHE A 199 20.33 -12.41 17.63
N SER A 200 21.23 -11.57 18.12
CA SER A 200 22.66 -11.75 17.98
C SER A 200 23.40 -11.32 19.25
N PHE A 201 24.61 -11.84 19.44
CA PHE A 201 25.53 -11.43 20.48
C PHE A 201 26.66 -10.59 19.87
N ILE A 202 26.89 -9.39 20.41
CA ILE A 202 28.03 -8.57 20.04
C ILE A 202 29.05 -8.62 21.17
N SER A 203 30.21 -9.21 20.91
CA SER A 203 31.30 -9.30 21.88
C SER A 203 31.92 -7.91 22.17
N SER A 204 32.69 -7.81 23.26
CA SER A 204 33.45 -6.60 23.58
C SER A 204 34.46 -6.19 22.50
N ALA A 205 34.83 -7.11 21.62
CA ALA A 205 35.64 -6.85 20.42
C ALA A 205 34.82 -6.38 19.20
N GLY A 206 33.52 -6.21 19.35
CA GLY A 206 32.61 -5.79 18.26
C GLY A 206 32.24 -6.90 17.26
N LEU A 207 32.61 -8.16 17.55
CA LEU A 207 32.22 -9.30 16.69
C LEU A 207 30.79 -9.70 17.00
N GLU A 208 29.93 -9.68 15.97
CA GLU A 208 28.55 -10.10 16.05
C GLU A 208 28.39 -11.59 15.67
N THR A 209 27.61 -12.33 16.46
CA THR A 209 27.31 -13.75 16.25
C THR A 209 25.80 -13.96 16.39
N SER A 210 25.14 -14.41 15.33
CA SER A 210 23.69 -14.63 15.31
C SER A 210 23.29 -15.84 16.16
N ILE A 211 22.14 -15.75 16.83
CA ILE A 211 21.47 -16.88 17.48
C ILE A 211 20.60 -17.57 16.43
N THR A 212 20.84 -18.85 16.22
CA THR A 212 20.07 -19.71 15.33
C THR A 212 19.41 -20.85 16.11
N THR A 213 18.70 -21.75 15.43
CA THR A 213 18.03 -22.92 16.03
C THR A 213 18.95 -23.85 16.83
N SER A 214 20.27 -23.70 16.71
CA SER A 214 21.25 -24.52 17.45
C SER A 214 22.58 -23.79 17.63
N SER A 215 22.59 -22.46 17.83
CA SER A 215 23.85 -21.73 17.95
C SER A 215 24.43 -21.77 19.35
N THR A 216 25.71 -22.14 19.42
CA THR A 216 26.58 -21.85 20.57
C THR A 216 27.39 -20.62 20.17
N SER A 217 27.23 -19.47 20.82
CA SER A 217 28.06 -18.32 20.51
C SER A 217 29.47 -18.56 21.08
N SER A 218 30.42 -18.83 20.20
CA SER A 218 31.83 -18.91 20.59
C SER A 218 32.36 -17.51 20.93
N GLY A 219 32.57 -17.26 22.21
CA GLY A 219 33.14 -16.01 22.71
C GLY A 219 32.34 -15.35 23.83
N ALA A 220 31.02 -15.45 23.83
CA ALA A 220 30.18 -14.92 24.92
C ALA A 220 29.75 -15.98 25.94
N GLY A 221 30.00 -17.26 25.67
CA GLY A 221 29.68 -18.37 26.58
C GLY A 221 28.18 -18.65 26.78
N THR A 222 27.34 -17.99 26.04
CA THR A 222 25.88 -18.15 26.10
C THR A 222 25.39 -18.95 24.89
N THR A 223 24.57 -19.96 25.15
CA THR A 223 23.87 -20.72 24.12
C THR A 223 22.43 -20.21 24.03
N GLY A 224 22.01 -19.80 22.87
CA GLY A 224 20.62 -19.44 22.58
C GLY A 224 20.03 -20.37 21.50
N ILE A 225 18.74 -20.69 21.63
CA ILE A 225 17.98 -21.50 20.68
C ILE A 225 16.69 -20.75 20.37
N LEU A 226 16.42 -20.57 19.06
CA LEU A 226 15.14 -20.04 18.60
C LEU A 226 14.20 -21.18 18.22
N SER A 227 12.97 -21.12 18.69
CA SER A 227 11.95 -22.14 18.44
C SER A 227 10.55 -21.51 18.41
N GLY A 228 9.55 -22.28 17.96
CA GLY A 228 8.17 -21.80 17.87
C GLY A 228 7.91 -20.88 16.66
N GLY A 229 8.95 -20.50 15.92
CA GLY A 229 8.87 -19.73 14.69
C GLY A 229 9.43 -20.49 13.48
N THR A 230 9.37 -19.90 12.31
CA THR A 230 9.91 -20.42 11.06
C THR A 230 11.14 -19.61 10.66
N ALA A 231 12.28 -20.28 10.45
CA ALA A 231 13.50 -19.65 9.96
C ALA A 231 13.47 -19.59 8.43
N GLU A 232 13.68 -18.43 7.87
CA GLU A 232 13.77 -18.22 6.42
C GLU A 232 14.71 -17.04 6.13
N GLY A 233 15.67 -17.23 5.22
CA GLY A 233 16.60 -16.18 4.80
C GLY A 233 17.40 -15.50 5.92
N GLY A 234 17.65 -16.16 7.04
CA GLY A 234 18.37 -15.61 8.19
C GLY A 234 17.50 -14.83 9.20
N GLU A 235 16.22 -14.65 8.89
CA GLU A 235 15.22 -14.07 9.82
C GLU A 235 14.34 -15.16 10.41
N TYR A 236 13.77 -14.89 11.58
CA TYR A 236 12.80 -15.76 12.22
C TYR A 236 11.42 -15.12 12.20
N PHE A 237 10.52 -15.77 11.51
CA PHE A 237 9.12 -15.39 11.45
C PHE A 237 8.35 -16.03 12.61
N PHE A 238 7.41 -15.31 13.16
CA PHE A 238 6.46 -15.86 14.10
C PHE A 238 5.61 -16.95 13.44
N ALA A 239 5.06 -17.86 14.24
CA ALA A 239 4.22 -18.94 13.76
C ALA A 239 3.00 -19.15 14.66
N SER A 240 2.12 -20.07 14.25
CA SER A 240 0.91 -20.50 14.98
C SER A 240 -0.20 -19.45 15.08
N GLY A 241 -0.07 -18.29 14.44
CA GLY A 241 -1.20 -17.38 14.27
C GLY A 241 -2.26 -18.04 13.36
N ALA A 242 -3.51 -18.08 13.83
CA ALA A 242 -4.59 -18.76 13.14
C ALA A 242 -5.91 -18.00 13.24
N THR A 243 -6.84 -18.31 12.35
CA THR A 243 -8.14 -17.67 12.16
C THR A 243 -8.02 -16.27 11.54
N GLN A 244 -8.36 -16.19 10.26
CA GLN A 244 -8.29 -14.94 9.50
C GLN A 244 -9.43 -14.01 9.86
N ASP A 245 -9.11 -12.74 10.11
CA ASP A 245 -10.10 -11.68 10.27
C ASP A 245 -10.84 -11.38 8.98
N THR A 246 -11.99 -10.74 9.08
CA THR A 246 -12.74 -10.27 7.94
C THR A 246 -12.83 -8.74 7.92
N ASN A 247 -12.58 -8.16 6.75
CA ASN A 247 -12.76 -6.72 6.52
C ASN A 247 -14.20 -6.35 6.09
N ALA A 248 -15.15 -7.28 6.15
CA ALA A 248 -16.50 -7.09 5.61
C ALA A 248 -17.19 -5.85 6.22
N ASP A 249 -17.19 -5.74 7.55
CA ASP A 249 -17.85 -4.64 8.26
C ASP A 249 -17.11 -3.31 8.05
N ALA A 250 -15.78 -3.34 8.00
CA ALA A 250 -14.97 -2.17 7.71
C ALA A 250 -15.25 -1.64 6.29
N ILE A 251 -15.33 -2.51 5.29
CA ILE A 251 -15.71 -2.15 3.92
C ILE A 251 -17.16 -1.63 3.85
N ALA A 252 -18.09 -2.24 4.59
CA ALA A 252 -19.47 -1.78 4.65
C ALA A 252 -19.60 -0.37 5.24
N ALA A 253 -18.81 -0.06 6.27
CA ALA A 253 -18.81 1.26 6.92
C ALA A 253 -18.31 2.40 5.99
N ILE A 254 -17.53 2.09 4.97
CA ILE A 254 -17.03 3.06 3.98
C ILE A 254 -17.74 2.99 2.63
N ALA A 255 -18.82 2.22 2.50
CA ALA A 255 -19.52 1.95 1.23
C ALA A 255 -19.94 3.20 0.45
N THR A 256 -20.05 4.36 1.09
CA THR A 256 -20.43 5.63 0.47
C THR A 256 -19.33 6.69 0.52
N THR A 257 -18.19 6.42 1.13
CA THR A 257 -17.12 7.39 1.37
C THR A 257 -16.00 7.22 0.34
N LYS A 258 -15.51 8.32 -0.23
CA LYS A 258 -14.32 8.30 -1.10
C LYS A 258 -13.06 8.45 -0.27
N PHE A 259 -12.14 7.51 -0.47
CA PHE A 259 -10.72 7.67 -0.13
C PHE A 259 -9.92 7.46 -1.41
N ASP A 260 -8.90 8.26 -1.66
CA ASP A 260 -8.12 8.12 -2.89
C ASP A 260 -7.28 6.85 -2.86
N ARG A 261 -6.77 6.49 -1.68
CA ARG A 261 -5.99 5.28 -1.43
C ARG A 261 -6.53 4.55 -0.21
N ILE A 262 -6.65 3.22 -0.30
CA ILE A 262 -6.98 2.33 0.82
C ILE A 262 -5.85 1.33 0.98
N VAL A 263 -5.23 1.30 2.14
CA VAL A 263 -4.13 0.38 2.47
C VAL A 263 -4.65 -0.67 3.43
N GLY A 264 -4.53 -1.94 3.07
CA GLY A 264 -4.96 -3.05 3.90
C GLY A 264 -3.78 -3.81 4.51
N SER A 265 -3.92 -4.25 5.77
CA SER A 265 -2.96 -5.15 6.43
C SER A 265 -3.14 -6.61 6.06
N TYR A 266 -4.19 -6.96 5.35
CA TYR A 266 -4.58 -8.33 4.99
C TYR A 266 -4.17 -8.67 3.55
N ILE A 267 -3.76 -9.93 3.35
CA ILE A 267 -3.29 -10.45 2.05
C ILE A 267 -4.01 -11.74 1.62
N ASP A 268 -5.05 -12.16 2.30
CA ASP A 268 -5.83 -13.32 1.88
C ASP A 268 -6.80 -12.97 0.72
N SER A 269 -7.10 -13.95 -0.11
CA SER A 269 -7.91 -13.77 -1.31
C SER A 269 -9.33 -13.28 -1.01
N GLY A 270 -9.90 -13.66 0.14
CA GLY A 270 -11.26 -13.27 0.54
C GLY A 270 -11.36 -11.78 0.87
N ASN A 271 -10.46 -11.27 1.70
CA ASN A 271 -10.40 -9.85 2.06
C ASN A 271 -10.01 -8.98 0.86
N LEU A 272 -9.04 -9.43 0.05
CA LEU A 272 -8.66 -8.73 -1.18
C LEU A 272 -9.79 -8.70 -2.20
N GLY A 273 -10.56 -9.79 -2.31
CA GLY A 273 -11.75 -9.84 -3.17
C GLY A 273 -12.82 -8.83 -2.74
N ARG A 274 -13.08 -8.65 -1.43
CA ARG A 274 -14.01 -7.64 -0.92
C ARG A 274 -13.50 -6.21 -1.16
N LEU A 275 -12.21 -5.96 -0.90
CA LEU A 275 -11.60 -4.67 -1.22
C LEU A 275 -11.73 -4.36 -2.71
N SER A 276 -11.36 -5.28 -3.58
CA SER A 276 -11.45 -5.12 -5.04
C SER A 276 -12.88 -4.85 -5.51
N ALA A 277 -13.86 -5.59 -4.97
CA ALA A 277 -15.26 -5.39 -5.29
C ALA A 277 -15.77 -4.01 -4.86
N HIS A 278 -15.32 -3.52 -3.70
CA HIS A 278 -15.62 -2.17 -3.22
C HIS A 278 -15.04 -1.10 -4.16
N LEU A 279 -13.75 -1.23 -4.53
CA LEU A 279 -13.08 -0.30 -5.44
C LEU A 279 -13.77 -0.25 -6.81
N ASP A 280 -14.11 -1.41 -7.38
CA ASP A 280 -14.82 -1.52 -8.66
C ASP A 280 -16.23 -0.91 -8.56
N SER A 281 -16.96 -1.18 -7.49
CA SER A 281 -18.31 -0.67 -7.25
C SER A 281 -18.35 0.86 -7.16
N LEU A 282 -17.42 1.46 -6.40
CA LEU A 282 -17.36 2.91 -6.24
C LEU A 282 -16.82 3.63 -7.48
N ALA A 283 -15.96 3.00 -8.26
CA ALA A 283 -15.49 3.53 -9.54
C ALA A 283 -16.56 3.47 -10.64
N GLY A 284 -17.67 2.79 -10.40
CA GLY A 284 -18.76 2.65 -11.36
C GLY A 284 -19.35 3.97 -11.82
N VAL A 285 -19.92 3.99 -13.04
CA VAL A 285 -20.45 5.16 -13.76
C VAL A 285 -21.41 6.00 -12.93
N LEU A 286 -22.17 5.37 -12.04
CA LEU A 286 -23.20 6.05 -11.24
C LEU A 286 -22.66 6.68 -9.96
N VAL A 287 -21.58 6.13 -9.42
CA VAL A 287 -21.00 6.54 -8.13
C VAL A 287 -19.81 7.46 -8.34
N GLN A 288 -18.93 7.13 -9.29
CA GLN A 288 -17.78 7.93 -9.74
C GLN A 288 -16.80 8.31 -8.62
N LYS A 289 -16.70 7.48 -7.59
CA LYS A 289 -15.73 7.62 -6.48
C LYS A 289 -14.56 6.70 -6.74
N ARG A 290 -13.63 7.14 -7.59
CA ARG A 290 -12.48 6.36 -8.04
C ARG A 290 -11.44 6.29 -6.93
N GLN A 291 -10.97 5.08 -6.63
CA GLN A 291 -10.06 4.78 -5.53
C GLN A 291 -9.12 3.65 -5.94
N GLN A 292 -7.98 3.52 -5.25
CA GLN A 292 -7.04 2.41 -5.44
C GLN A 292 -6.73 1.75 -4.09
N GLY A 293 -6.55 0.43 -4.10
CA GLY A 293 -6.16 -0.38 -2.94
C GLY A 293 -4.68 -0.78 -3.02
N ILE A 294 -3.99 -0.75 -1.90
CA ILE A 294 -2.59 -1.15 -1.79
C ILE A 294 -2.44 -2.14 -0.63
N VAL A 295 -1.73 -3.23 -0.87
CA VAL A 295 -1.39 -4.23 0.16
C VAL A 295 0.06 -4.66 0.02
N GLY A 296 0.65 -5.20 1.09
CA GLY A 296 2.04 -5.64 1.10
C GLY A 296 2.17 -7.14 1.36
N SER A 297 3.24 -7.74 0.87
CA SER A 297 3.61 -9.13 1.16
C SER A 297 5.12 -9.29 1.29
N ASN A 298 5.54 -10.15 2.23
CA ASN A 298 6.93 -10.60 2.40
C ASN A 298 7.12 -12.09 2.07
N GLY A 299 6.09 -12.74 1.54
CA GLY A 299 6.13 -14.15 1.15
C GLY A 299 6.93 -14.46 -0.10
N THR A 300 7.05 -15.74 -0.42
CA THR A 300 7.77 -16.21 -1.62
C THR A 300 7.13 -15.68 -2.91
N LEU A 301 7.93 -15.48 -3.96
CA LEU A 301 7.46 -15.03 -5.26
C LEU A 301 6.29 -15.89 -5.80
N ALA A 302 6.35 -17.20 -5.61
CA ALA A 302 5.29 -18.13 -6.06
C ALA A 302 3.95 -17.87 -5.35
N ALA A 303 3.98 -17.65 -4.02
CA ALA A 303 2.78 -17.35 -3.23
C ALA A 303 2.16 -16.02 -3.65
N VAL A 304 2.99 -14.99 -3.81
CA VAL A 304 2.57 -13.65 -4.19
C VAL A 304 2.05 -13.61 -5.64
N THR A 305 2.67 -14.37 -6.54
CA THR A 305 2.21 -14.53 -7.93
C THR A 305 0.80 -15.15 -7.97
N THR A 306 0.58 -16.21 -7.21
CA THR A 306 -0.75 -16.84 -7.12
C THR A 306 -1.80 -15.85 -6.62
N LEU A 307 -1.45 -15.03 -5.64
CA LEU A 307 -2.35 -14.03 -5.08
C LEU A 307 -2.65 -12.91 -6.09
N ALA A 308 -1.62 -12.33 -6.71
CA ALA A 308 -1.75 -11.22 -7.65
C ALA A 308 -2.56 -11.61 -8.90
N THR A 309 -2.19 -12.74 -9.53
CA THR A 309 -2.88 -13.24 -10.73
C THR A 309 -4.30 -13.70 -10.43
N GLY A 310 -4.56 -14.22 -9.23
CA GLY A 310 -5.90 -14.56 -8.76
C GLY A 310 -6.81 -13.33 -8.57
N GLN A 311 -6.26 -12.17 -8.22
CA GLN A 311 -7.01 -10.91 -8.14
C GLN A 311 -7.16 -10.26 -9.51
N ASN A 312 -6.08 -10.09 -10.25
CA ASN A 312 -6.04 -9.52 -11.62
C ASN A 312 -6.88 -8.23 -11.76
N LYS A 313 -6.65 -7.24 -10.89
CA LYS A 313 -7.46 -6.01 -10.75
C LYS A 313 -6.66 -4.76 -11.06
N PRO A 314 -7.19 -3.82 -11.88
CA PRO A 314 -6.49 -2.59 -12.26
C PRO A 314 -6.41 -1.56 -11.13
N ARG A 315 -7.22 -1.70 -10.07
CA ARG A 315 -7.28 -0.78 -8.93
C ARG A 315 -6.63 -1.35 -7.67
N LEU A 316 -5.99 -2.51 -7.77
CA LEU A 316 -5.28 -3.16 -6.66
C LEU A 316 -3.80 -3.25 -6.98
N GLN A 317 -2.96 -2.78 -6.06
CA GLN A 317 -1.51 -2.90 -6.08
C GLN A 317 -1.05 -3.84 -4.98
N LEU A 318 -0.08 -4.70 -5.28
CA LEU A 318 0.53 -5.61 -4.33
C LEU A 318 2.03 -5.34 -4.29
N ALA A 319 2.50 -4.73 -3.19
CA ALA A 319 3.91 -4.47 -2.94
C ALA A 319 4.58 -5.72 -2.38
N TRP A 320 5.71 -6.10 -2.95
CA TRP A 320 6.44 -7.31 -2.56
C TRP A 320 7.86 -7.00 -2.13
N HIS A 321 8.16 -7.33 -0.88
CA HIS A 321 9.50 -7.24 -0.30
C HIS A 321 9.82 -8.57 0.39
N TYR A 322 10.45 -9.49 -0.33
CA TYR A 322 10.74 -10.84 0.15
C TYR A 322 11.56 -10.81 1.44
N ASN A 323 11.22 -11.65 2.41
CA ASN A 323 11.86 -11.73 3.72
C ASN A 323 12.11 -10.38 4.41
N SER A 324 11.18 -9.44 4.24
CA SER A 324 11.29 -8.12 4.86
C SER A 324 11.30 -8.21 6.39
N ARG A 325 12.25 -7.51 7.02
CA ARG A 325 12.23 -7.28 8.46
C ARG A 325 11.10 -6.37 8.89
N VAL A 326 10.72 -5.44 8.01
CA VAL A 326 9.61 -4.53 8.25
C VAL A 326 8.30 -5.24 7.90
N PRO A 327 7.26 -5.18 8.75
CA PRO A 327 5.98 -5.81 8.46
C PRO A 327 5.39 -5.36 7.13
N PRO A 328 4.78 -6.26 6.35
CA PRO A 328 4.34 -5.96 4.98
C PRO A 328 3.27 -4.87 4.91
N TRP A 329 2.44 -4.70 5.94
CA TRP A 329 1.48 -3.60 6.02
C TRP A 329 2.15 -2.22 6.18
N VAL A 330 3.28 -2.15 6.87
CA VAL A 330 4.09 -0.93 6.97
C VAL A 330 4.70 -0.60 5.61
N VAL A 331 5.24 -1.61 4.93
CA VAL A 331 5.76 -1.46 3.55
C VAL A 331 4.68 -0.93 2.60
N ALA A 332 3.46 -1.48 2.66
CA ALA A 332 2.34 -1.01 1.85
C ALA A 332 1.97 0.46 2.15
N ALA A 333 1.97 0.86 3.43
CA ALA A 333 1.72 2.23 3.84
C ALA A 333 2.80 3.20 3.32
N GLN A 334 4.07 2.80 3.39
CA GLN A 334 5.19 3.59 2.87
C GLN A 334 5.20 3.69 1.35
N VAL A 335 4.92 2.60 0.62
CA VAL A 335 4.74 2.62 -0.84
C VAL A 335 3.61 3.57 -1.22
N THR A 336 2.51 3.56 -0.47
CA THR A 336 1.39 4.49 -0.70
C THR A 336 1.81 5.93 -0.48
N ALA A 337 2.50 6.22 0.62
CA ALA A 337 2.99 7.55 0.94
C ALA A 337 4.02 8.04 -0.10
N ALA A 338 4.94 7.18 -0.54
CA ALA A 338 5.91 7.47 -1.59
C ALA A 338 5.23 7.80 -2.93
N ARG A 339 4.19 7.04 -3.30
CA ARG A 339 3.39 7.33 -4.49
C ARG A 339 2.70 8.69 -4.42
N LEU A 340 2.13 9.04 -3.26
CA LEU A 340 1.46 10.34 -3.08
C LEU A 340 2.43 11.51 -3.23
N ILE A 341 3.67 11.37 -2.76
CA ILE A 341 4.74 12.34 -2.99
C ILE A 341 5.15 12.31 -4.46
N GLY A 342 5.35 11.15 -5.05
CA GLY A 342 5.66 10.96 -6.46
C GLY A 342 4.56 11.49 -7.37
N ASP A 343 3.31 11.17 -7.07
CA ASP A 343 2.13 11.72 -7.76
C ASP A 343 2.05 13.25 -7.64
N SER A 344 2.75 13.88 -6.69
CA SER A 344 2.75 15.33 -6.46
C SER A 344 4.05 16.05 -6.81
N VAL A 345 5.17 15.34 -6.94
CA VAL A 345 6.52 15.92 -7.07
C VAL A 345 7.30 15.37 -8.28
N ALA A 346 6.81 14.32 -8.92
CA ALA A 346 7.56 13.58 -9.92
C ALA A 346 7.83 14.34 -11.24
N GLY A 347 7.33 15.53 -11.42
CA GLY A 347 7.74 16.42 -12.49
C GLY A 347 8.90 17.32 -12.18
N GLY A 348 9.57 17.12 -11.04
CA GLY A 348 10.64 18.03 -10.60
C GLY A 348 10.11 19.39 -10.18
N LEU A 349 8.81 19.50 -9.91
CA LEU A 349 8.19 20.74 -9.48
C LEU A 349 8.36 20.94 -7.99
N LEU A 350 8.82 22.12 -7.68
CA LEU A 350 8.90 22.67 -6.35
C LEU A 350 7.50 22.89 -5.78
N VAL A 351 7.39 22.63 -4.51
CA VAL A 351 6.29 22.92 -3.61
C VAL A 351 5.40 24.07 -4.10
N GLY A 352 4.17 23.79 -4.49
CA GLY A 352 3.13 24.78 -4.73
C GLY A 352 2.45 24.76 -6.08
N GLU A 353 2.94 23.99 -7.05
CA GLU A 353 2.24 23.81 -8.31
C GLU A 353 1.79 22.37 -8.50
N GLU A 354 0.61 22.27 -9.02
CA GLU A 354 -0.15 21.06 -9.20
C GLU A 354 0.64 19.97 -9.93
N THR A 355 0.72 18.88 -9.28
CA THR A 355 0.99 17.52 -9.71
C THR A 355 1.19 17.34 -11.19
N ASP A 356 2.40 17.03 -11.59
CA ASP A 356 2.67 16.43 -12.87
C ASP A 356 2.15 14.99 -12.88
N PRO A 357 1.17 14.73 -13.67
CA PRO A 357 0.56 13.45 -13.83
C PRO A 357 1.37 12.46 -14.67
N ALA A 358 2.41 12.91 -15.32
CA ALA A 358 3.35 12.09 -16.06
C ALA A 358 4.43 11.46 -15.17
N ALA A 359 4.23 11.46 -13.85
CA ALA A 359 5.16 10.90 -12.89
C ALA A 359 5.47 9.44 -13.16
N ASN A 360 6.72 9.16 -13.46
CA ASN A 360 7.22 7.80 -13.48
C ASN A 360 7.46 7.32 -12.04
N LEU A 361 6.64 6.41 -11.55
CA LEU A 361 6.77 5.83 -10.22
C LEU A 361 7.78 4.67 -10.18
N CYS A 362 8.91 4.82 -10.87
CA CYS A 362 10.03 3.92 -10.83
C CYS A 362 11.15 4.49 -9.95
N GLY A 363 11.76 3.63 -9.12
CA GLY A 363 12.90 4.03 -8.30
C GLY A 363 12.56 4.91 -7.09
N LEU A 364 11.29 4.95 -6.65
CA LEU A 364 10.88 5.68 -5.45
C LEU A 364 11.56 5.08 -4.22
N GLU A 365 12.33 5.88 -3.49
CA GLU A 365 12.99 5.45 -2.26
C GLU A 365 12.03 5.41 -1.08
N LEU A 366 12.14 4.35 -0.28
CA LEU A 366 11.36 4.15 0.94
C LEU A 366 12.22 4.47 2.17
N VAL A 367 11.70 5.31 3.05
CA VAL A 367 12.35 5.72 4.29
C VAL A 367 12.07 4.69 5.39
N GLY A 368 13.12 4.10 5.98
CA GLY A 368 12.98 3.15 7.10
C GLY A 368 12.62 1.72 6.69
N VAL A 369 12.45 1.42 5.42
CA VAL A 369 12.46 0.04 4.93
C VAL A 369 13.90 -0.37 4.76
N THR A 370 14.40 -1.14 5.70
CA THR A 370 15.75 -1.68 5.62
C THR A 370 15.84 -2.76 4.54
N ALA A 371 17.01 -2.87 3.93
CA ALA A 371 17.32 -4.00 3.08
C ALA A 371 17.10 -5.34 3.82
N GLN A 372 16.86 -6.39 3.03
CA GLN A 372 16.85 -7.76 3.56
C GLN A 372 18.20 -8.06 4.22
N ASN A 373 18.17 -9.00 5.17
CA ASN A 373 19.31 -9.31 6.02
C ASN A 373 20.52 -9.85 5.26
N THR A 374 20.28 -10.60 4.18
CA THR A 374 21.33 -11.21 3.38
C THR A 374 21.23 -10.81 1.91
N ILE A 375 22.36 -10.82 1.21
CA ILE A 375 22.40 -10.62 -0.25
C ILE A 375 21.58 -11.72 -0.97
N ALA A 376 21.49 -12.91 -0.38
CA ALA A 376 20.74 -14.02 -0.94
C ALA A 376 19.21 -13.78 -0.95
N ASP A 377 18.70 -12.93 -0.07
CA ASP A 377 17.29 -12.57 0.00
C ASP A 377 16.90 -11.45 -0.98
N GLN A 378 17.89 -10.81 -1.61
CA GLN A 378 17.61 -9.80 -2.64
C GLN A 378 17.03 -10.49 -3.87
N PRO A 379 15.90 -9.98 -4.42
CA PRO A 379 15.33 -10.57 -5.61
C PRO A 379 16.27 -10.44 -6.80
N LEU A 380 16.47 -11.54 -7.50
CA LEU A 380 17.24 -11.55 -8.74
C LEU A 380 16.52 -10.74 -9.83
N SER A 381 17.27 -10.26 -10.82
CA SER A 381 16.67 -9.54 -11.96
C SER A 381 15.60 -10.37 -12.68
N THR A 382 15.77 -11.67 -12.78
CA THR A 382 14.78 -12.60 -13.35
C THR A 382 13.52 -12.73 -12.48
N GLU A 383 13.65 -12.64 -11.17
CA GLU A 383 12.52 -12.65 -10.24
C GLU A 383 11.78 -11.33 -10.27
N ILE A 384 12.49 -10.21 -10.38
CA ILE A 384 11.91 -8.87 -10.57
C ILE A 384 11.08 -8.84 -11.86
N GLU A 385 11.63 -9.30 -12.97
CA GLU A 385 10.89 -9.40 -14.25
C GLU A 385 9.67 -10.33 -14.15
N SER A 386 9.82 -11.47 -13.47
CA SER A 386 8.69 -12.38 -13.23
C SER A 386 7.62 -11.72 -12.37
N ALA A 387 7.99 -10.98 -11.33
CA ALA A 387 7.06 -10.25 -10.47
C ALA A 387 6.28 -9.19 -11.28
N LEU A 388 6.98 -8.37 -12.06
CA LEU A 388 6.36 -7.34 -12.89
C LEU A 388 5.40 -7.94 -13.91
N ASN A 389 5.79 -9.03 -14.59
CA ASN A 389 4.94 -9.71 -15.56
C ASN A 389 3.68 -10.34 -14.94
N ASN A 390 3.69 -10.58 -13.63
CA ASN A 390 2.56 -11.12 -12.89
C ASN A 390 1.81 -10.06 -12.07
N GLY A 391 2.03 -8.76 -12.34
CA GLY A 391 1.28 -7.68 -11.69
C GLY A 391 1.66 -7.47 -10.23
N ILE A 392 2.91 -7.69 -9.88
CA ILE A 392 3.46 -7.48 -8.54
C ILE A 392 4.42 -6.30 -8.59
N THR A 393 4.32 -5.39 -7.63
CA THR A 393 5.26 -4.27 -7.44
C THR A 393 6.46 -4.74 -6.63
N PRO A 394 7.62 -5.05 -7.25
CA PRO A 394 8.80 -5.51 -6.54
C PRO A 394 9.55 -4.35 -5.88
N LEU A 395 10.08 -4.62 -4.70
CA LEU A 395 11.03 -3.75 -4.02
C LEU A 395 12.42 -4.37 -4.09
N ALA A 396 13.44 -3.51 -4.26
CA ALA A 396 14.84 -3.93 -4.33
C ALA A 396 15.76 -2.89 -3.68
N LEU A 397 17.02 -3.23 -3.47
CA LEU A 397 18.02 -2.26 -3.04
C LEU A 397 18.28 -1.22 -4.11
N SER A 398 18.45 0.02 -3.67
CA SER A 398 18.89 1.11 -4.55
C SER A 398 20.33 0.87 -5.01
N ALA A 399 20.55 0.80 -6.33
CA ALA A 399 21.89 0.70 -6.90
C ALA A 399 22.72 1.99 -6.66
N ASN A 400 22.05 3.13 -6.55
CA ASN A 400 22.69 4.45 -6.40
C ASN A 400 22.95 4.82 -4.94
N ARG A 401 22.18 4.28 -4.00
CA ARG A 401 22.27 4.57 -2.56
C ARG A 401 22.22 3.27 -1.75
N PRO A 402 23.38 2.66 -1.46
CA PRO A 402 23.45 1.44 -0.67
C PRO A 402 22.71 1.58 0.67
N GLY A 403 21.92 0.58 1.03
CA GLY A 403 21.13 0.54 2.26
C GLY A 403 19.71 1.12 2.14
N TYR A 404 19.35 1.72 1.01
CA TYR A 404 17.97 2.17 0.75
C TYR A 404 17.21 1.17 -0.11
N THR A 405 15.96 0.94 0.25
CA THR A 405 15.03 0.14 -0.56
C THR A 405 14.24 1.05 -1.50
N ILE A 406 14.05 0.61 -2.73
CA ILE A 406 13.30 1.34 -3.75
C ILE A 406 12.13 0.50 -4.28
N VAL A 407 11.09 1.18 -4.71
CA VAL A 407 10.05 0.61 -5.58
C VAL A 407 10.63 0.52 -6.98
N VAL A 408 10.86 -0.69 -7.50
CA VAL A 408 11.45 -0.86 -8.84
C VAL A 408 10.52 -0.27 -9.91
N ARG A 409 9.25 -0.66 -9.88
CA ARG A 409 8.19 -0.13 -10.74
C ARG A 409 6.85 -0.34 -10.07
N SER A 410 6.02 0.70 -10.02
CA SER A 410 4.70 0.66 -9.40
C SER A 410 3.68 0.08 -10.38
N VAL A 411 3.21 -1.15 -10.13
CA VAL A 411 2.30 -1.87 -11.02
C VAL A 411 1.01 -2.30 -10.32
N THR A 412 -0.06 -2.45 -11.08
CA THR A 412 -1.34 -3.02 -10.64
C THR A 412 -1.30 -4.54 -10.73
N THR A 413 -2.23 -5.23 -10.07
CA THR A 413 -2.34 -6.69 -10.25
C THR A 413 -2.95 -7.10 -11.60
N ARG A 414 -3.32 -6.15 -12.47
CA ARG A 414 -3.90 -6.41 -13.79
C ARG A 414 -2.83 -6.77 -14.82
N CYS A 415 -2.57 -8.06 -14.98
CA CYS A 415 -1.60 -8.57 -15.96
C CYS A 415 -2.24 -9.48 -17.03
N LEU A 416 -3.52 -9.86 -16.89
CA LEU A 416 -4.20 -10.76 -17.80
C LEU A 416 -5.50 -10.16 -18.36
N ALA A 417 -5.77 -10.38 -19.64
CA ALA A 417 -7.08 -10.18 -20.26
C ALA A 417 -7.52 -11.49 -20.92
N ALA A 418 -8.66 -12.03 -20.53
CA ALA A 418 -9.14 -13.34 -20.97
C ALA A 418 -8.08 -14.46 -20.85
N ASN A 419 -7.31 -14.47 -19.74
CA ASN A 419 -6.20 -15.38 -19.46
C ASN A 419 -5.00 -15.28 -20.43
N VAL A 420 -4.90 -14.19 -21.16
CA VAL A 420 -3.73 -13.89 -22.00
C VAL A 420 -2.99 -12.69 -21.39
N PRO A 421 -1.64 -12.68 -21.39
CA PRO A 421 -0.88 -11.53 -20.89
C PRO A 421 -1.32 -10.23 -21.56
N ASN A 422 -1.63 -9.22 -20.74
CA ASN A 422 -2.03 -7.90 -21.19
C ASN A 422 -1.51 -6.83 -20.22
N TYR A 423 -0.64 -5.99 -20.69
CA TYR A 423 0.06 -4.99 -19.90
C TYR A 423 -0.42 -3.54 -20.13
N ALA A 424 -1.53 -3.35 -20.84
CA ALA A 424 -2.04 -2.03 -21.19
C ALA A 424 -2.36 -1.14 -19.96
N VAL A 425 -2.68 -1.74 -18.83
CA VAL A 425 -2.99 -1.06 -17.56
C VAL A 425 -2.15 -1.59 -16.40
N ILE A 426 -0.94 -2.04 -16.70
CA ILE A 426 -0.07 -2.60 -15.67
C ILE A 426 0.44 -1.50 -14.73
N ASP A 427 0.80 -0.33 -15.23
CA ASP A 427 1.30 0.76 -14.40
C ASP A 427 0.18 1.42 -13.60
N THR A 428 0.46 1.69 -12.33
CA THR A 428 -0.51 2.38 -11.45
C THR A 428 -0.78 3.81 -11.90
N THR A 429 0.20 4.47 -12.52
CA THR A 429 0.06 5.79 -13.14
C THR A 429 -1.03 5.79 -14.20
N VAL A 430 -1.10 4.76 -15.04
CA VAL A 430 -2.12 4.61 -16.07
C VAL A 430 -3.53 4.72 -15.49
N VAL A 431 -3.76 4.07 -14.34
CA VAL A 431 -5.06 4.09 -13.66
C VAL A 431 -5.34 5.44 -13.02
N THR A 432 -4.34 6.00 -12.34
CA THR A 432 -4.46 7.33 -11.69
C THR A 432 -4.82 8.37 -12.73
N SER A 433 -4.20 8.27 -13.85
CA SER A 433 -4.30 9.14 -15.00
C SER A 433 -5.68 9.11 -15.65
N ALA A 434 -6.18 7.92 -15.97
CA ALA A 434 -7.53 7.78 -16.53
C ALA A 434 -8.61 8.31 -15.56
N ASP A 435 -8.40 8.11 -14.25
CA ASP A 435 -9.31 8.60 -13.23
C ASP A 435 -9.40 10.13 -13.21
N TYR A 436 -8.28 10.80 -13.44
CA TYR A 436 -8.27 12.25 -13.50
C TYR A 436 -8.93 12.83 -14.73
N VAL A 437 -8.54 12.39 -15.91
CA VAL A 437 -9.21 12.87 -17.13
C VAL A 437 -10.73 12.72 -16.99
N ALA A 438 -11.19 11.64 -16.36
CA ALA A 438 -12.62 11.45 -16.14
C ALA A 438 -13.19 12.38 -15.06
N ASP A 439 -12.48 12.63 -13.96
CA ASP A 439 -12.94 13.53 -12.89
C ASP A 439 -12.92 14.99 -13.34
N ASP A 440 -11.86 15.41 -14.04
CA ASP A 440 -11.70 16.77 -14.54
C ASP A 440 -12.68 17.09 -15.69
N LEU A 441 -12.80 16.22 -16.69
CA LEU A 441 -13.82 16.38 -17.72
C LEU A 441 -15.23 16.41 -17.16
N GLN A 442 -15.51 15.60 -16.14
CA GLN A 442 -16.81 15.64 -15.44
C GLN A 442 -17.05 16.99 -14.79
N ALA A 443 -16.06 17.54 -14.10
CA ALA A 443 -16.15 18.85 -13.45
C ALA A 443 -16.31 19.97 -14.48
N THR A 444 -15.48 19.96 -15.52
CA THR A 444 -15.50 20.96 -16.62
C THR A 444 -16.81 20.94 -17.36
N LEU A 445 -17.28 19.79 -17.80
CA LEU A 445 -18.57 19.68 -18.52
C LEU A 445 -19.75 20.01 -17.60
N GLY A 446 -19.71 19.58 -16.34
CA GLY A 446 -20.73 19.88 -15.34
C GLY A 446 -20.86 21.38 -15.05
N THR A 447 -19.73 22.07 -14.98
CA THR A 447 -19.67 23.53 -14.76
C THR A 447 -20.09 24.30 -16.01
N THR A 448 -19.54 23.91 -17.17
CA THR A 448 -19.77 24.60 -18.44
C THR A 448 -21.23 24.53 -18.88
N TYR A 449 -21.87 23.37 -18.73
CA TYR A 449 -23.23 23.13 -19.25
C TYR A 449 -24.31 23.09 -18.16
N ALA A 450 -24.02 23.58 -16.97
CA ALA A 450 -25.02 23.71 -15.92
C ALA A 450 -26.21 24.58 -16.34
N GLY A 451 -27.41 24.00 -16.40
CA GLY A 451 -28.65 24.70 -16.78
C GLY A 451 -28.82 24.97 -18.29
N PHE A 452 -28.00 24.39 -19.15
CA PHE A 452 -28.16 24.45 -20.59
C PHE A 452 -29.28 23.52 -21.08
N LYS A 453 -29.87 23.89 -22.23
CA LYS A 453 -30.80 23.06 -23.01
C LYS A 453 -30.03 22.39 -24.16
N LEU A 454 -30.41 21.18 -24.50
CA LEU A 454 -29.85 20.45 -25.64
C LEU A 454 -30.70 20.65 -26.89
N ALA A 455 -30.07 21.15 -27.93
CA ALA A 455 -30.64 21.21 -29.28
C ALA A 455 -29.94 20.19 -30.21
N PRO A 456 -30.59 19.72 -31.25
CA PRO A 456 -29.93 18.93 -32.29
C PRO A 456 -28.86 19.78 -32.99
N ASN A 457 -27.89 19.12 -33.61
CA ASN A 457 -26.91 19.80 -34.44
C ASN A 457 -27.63 20.50 -35.60
N SER A 458 -27.20 21.73 -35.91
CA SER A 458 -27.71 22.46 -37.07
C SER A 458 -27.16 21.88 -38.38
N ALA A 459 -28.00 21.72 -39.39
CA ALA A 459 -27.55 21.28 -40.70
C ALA A 459 -26.55 22.28 -41.34
N ASP A 460 -26.63 23.56 -40.97
CA ASP A 460 -25.78 24.64 -41.46
C ASP A 460 -24.51 24.85 -40.62
N GLY A 461 -24.28 24.04 -39.59
CA GLY A 461 -23.14 24.13 -38.68
C GLY A 461 -23.13 25.40 -37.79
N LEU A 462 -24.21 26.18 -37.78
CA LEU A 462 -24.30 27.40 -36.99
C LEU A 462 -24.62 27.11 -35.52
N PRO A 463 -24.01 27.86 -34.56
CA PRO A 463 -24.31 27.71 -33.16
C PRO A 463 -25.78 28.09 -32.84
N PRO A 464 -26.37 27.55 -31.76
CA PRO A 464 -27.70 27.92 -31.32
C PRO A 464 -27.80 29.43 -31.07
N ARG A 465 -28.94 30.04 -31.38
CA ARG A 465 -29.19 31.48 -31.17
C ARG A 465 -29.30 31.86 -29.68
N SER A 466 -29.51 30.92 -28.83
CA SER A 466 -29.64 31.14 -27.38
C SER A 466 -28.33 30.77 -26.66
N GLU A 467 -27.81 31.68 -25.85
CA GLU A 467 -26.57 31.47 -25.05
C GLU A 467 -26.63 30.31 -24.08
N ARG A 468 -27.84 29.84 -23.68
CA ARG A 468 -28.05 28.70 -22.80
C ARG A 468 -28.55 27.45 -23.53
N THR A 469 -28.15 27.29 -24.76
CA THR A 469 -28.46 26.13 -25.57
C THR A 469 -27.16 25.57 -26.16
N THR A 470 -26.96 24.28 -26.00
CA THR A 470 -25.80 23.57 -26.57
C THR A 470 -26.23 22.50 -27.55
N THR A 471 -25.30 22.05 -28.37
CA THR A 471 -25.47 20.93 -29.30
C THR A 471 -24.40 19.87 -29.06
N PRO A 472 -24.57 18.62 -29.50
CA PRO A 472 -23.54 17.61 -29.45
C PRO A 472 -22.20 18.05 -30.04
N ASP A 473 -22.19 18.82 -31.14
CA ASP A 473 -20.97 19.30 -31.75
C ASP A 473 -20.22 20.34 -30.90
N LEU A 474 -20.94 21.22 -30.19
CA LEU A 474 -20.32 22.14 -29.22
C LEU A 474 -19.72 21.41 -28.02
N ILE A 475 -20.43 20.40 -27.52
CA ILE A 475 -19.90 19.55 -26.45
C ILE A 475 -18.64 18.82 -26.94
N ARG A 476 -18.66 18.28 -28.16
CA ARG A 476 -17.51 17.63 -28.78
C ARG A 476 -16.31 18.58 -28.91
N ALA A 477 -16.55 19.83 -29.27
CA ALA A 477 -15.49 20.83 -29.39
C ALA A 477 -14.84 21.15 -28.02
N VAL A 478 -15.64 21.26 -26.95
CA VAL A 478 -15.12 21.46 -25.58
C VAL A 478 -14.30 20.26 -25.15
N ILE A 479 -14.80 19.04 -25.33
CA ILE A 479 -14.05 17.82 -25.00
C ILE A 479 -12.72 17.77 -25.77
N ALA A 480 -12.74 18.02 -27.07
CA ALA A 480 -11.53 18.02 -27.90
C ALA A 480 -10.51 19.08 -27.43
N ARG A 481 -10.97 20.25 -26.99
CA ARG A 481 -10.11 21.28 -26.41
C ARG A 481 -9.45 20.79 -25.13
N GLU A 482 -10.22 20.22 -24.20
CA GLU A 482 -9.68 19.70 -22.95
C GLU A 482 -8.67 18.57 -23.19
N LEU A 483 -8.95 17.65 -24.12
CA LEU A 483 -7.99 16.59 -24.47
C LEU A 483 -6.66 17.16 -24.99
N LYS A 484 -6.69 18.25 -25.79
CA LYS A 484 -5.47 18.91 -26.22
C LYS A 484 -4.71 19.61 -25.09
N LEU A 485 -5.42 20.20 -24.12
CA LEU A 485 -4.77 20.73 -22.91
C LEU A 485 -4.06 19.63 -22.12
N TYR A 486 -4.66 18.44 -22.02
CA TYR A 486 -3.99 17.30 -21.38
C TYR A 486 -2.77 16.81 -22.18
N GLU A 487 -2.79 16.90 -23.51
CA GLU A 487 -1.63 16.60 -24.34
C GLU A 487 -0.51 17.64 -24.13
N GLU A 488 -0.85 18.94 -24.09
CA GLU A 488 0.10 20.02 -23.77
C GLU A 488 0.71 19.89 -22.37
N GLN A 489 -0.05 19.36 -21.42
CA GLN A 489 0.43 19.05 -20.06
C GLN A 489 1.29 17.78 -19.97
N GLY A 490 1.50 17.07 -21.07
CA GLY A 490 2.27 15.82 -21.09
C GLY A 490 1.51 14.62 -20.52
N ILE A 491 0.20 14.69 -20.48
CA ILE A 491 -0.70 13.68 -19.93
C ILE A 491 -1.11 12.65 -20.97
N LEU A 492 -1.58 13.13 -22.11
CA LEU A 492 -2.03 12.34 -23.23
C LEU A 492 -1.05 12.43 -24.39
N ILE A 493 -1.15 11.47 -25.30
CA ILE A 493 -0.40 11.43 -26.54
C ILE A 493 -1.35 11.15 -27.70
N ASP A 494 -0.97 11.59 -28.90
CA ASP A 494 -1.66 11.33 -30.16
C ASP A 494 -3.14 11.74 -30.14
N VAL A 495 -3.47 12.81 -29.44
CA VAL A 495 -4.85 13.31 -29.33
C VAL A 495 -5.46 13.59 -30.71
N ASP A 496 -4.74 14.24 -31.60
CA ASP A 496 -5.26 14.52 -32.97
C ASP A 496 -5.52 13.24 -33.78
N ALA A 497 -4.70 12.21 -33.61
CA ALA A 497 -4.91 10.92 -34.26
C ALA A 497 -6.15 10.18 -33.70
N ASN A 498 -6.44 10.39 -32.41
CA ASN A 498 -7.55 9.74 -31.70
C ASN A 498 -8.87 10.56 -31.79
N LEU A 499 -8.85 11.86 -32.14
CA LEU A 499 -10.06 12.69 -32.25
C LEU A 499 -11.13 12.15 -33.23
N PRO A 500 -10.80 11.48 -34.36
CA PRO A 500 -11.82 10.85 -35.21
C PRO A 500 -12.65 9.77 -34.47
N LEU A 501 -12.13 9.17 -33.43
CA LEU A 501 -12.82 8.17 -32.62
C LEU A 501 -13.71 8.80 -31.53
N LEU A 502 -13.59 10.11 -31.30
CA LEU A 502 -14.43 10.87 -30.37
C LEU A 502 -15.85 10.97 -30.96
N THR A 503 -16.79 10.29 -30.31
CA THR A 503 -18.22 10.41 -30.68
C THR A 503 -18.97 11.10 -29.55
N VAL A 504 -19.85 12.05 -29.96
CA VAL A 504 -20.73 12.77 -29.05
C VAL A 504 -22.09 12.86 -29.73
N GLU A 505 -23.08 12.14 -29.23
CA GLU A 505 -24.37 11.98 -29.89
C GLU A 505 -25.52 12.20 -28.89
N ALA A 506 -26.58 12.88 -29.36
CA ALA A 506 -27.80 12.98 -28.59
C ALA A 506 -28.49 11.60 -28.55
N SER A 507 -28.94 11.19 -27.37
CA SER A 507 -29.63 9.92 -27.20
C SER A 507 -30.94 9.90 -27.95
N SER A 508 -31.14 8.89 -28.77
CA SER A 508 -32.41 8.67 -29.50
C SER A 508 -33.55 8.19 -28.59
N VAL A 509 -33.22 7.73 -27.40
CA VAL A 509 -34.18 7.11 -26.45
C VAL A 509 -34.56 8.08 -25.33
N THR A 510 -33.61 8.88 -24.84
CA THR A 510 -33.83 9.75 -23.67
C THR A 510 -33.59 11.21 -24.07
N PRO A 511 -34.65 12.04 -24.18
CA PRO A 511 -34.51 13.47 -24.49
C PRO A 511 -33.62 14.18 -23.45
N GLY A 512 -32.72 15.06 -23.95
CA GLY A 512 -31.80 15.82 -23.10
C GLY A 512 -30.59 15.04 -22.61
N ARG A 513 -30.36 13.83 -23.09
CA ARG A 513 -29.16 13.02 -22.83
C ARG A 513 -28.22 13.08 -24.03
N VAL A 514 -26.92 13.18 -23.73
CA VAL A 514 -25.82 13.06 -24.70
C VAL A 514 -24.97 11.86 -24.30
N ASP A 515 -24.69 10.97 -25.21
CA ASP A 515 -23.78 9.84 -25.06
C ASP A 515 -22.45 10.18 -25.74
N CYS A 516 -21.35 9.99 -25.00
CA CYS A 516 -19.99 10.29 -25.47
C CYS A 516 -19.12 9.04 -25.41
N VAL A 517 -18.27 8.84 -26.44
CA VAL A 517 -17.12 7.93 -26.37
C VAL A 517 -15.88 8.80 -26.54
N ILE A 518 -15.05 8.84 -25.50
CA ILE A 518 -13.87 9.71 -25.43
C ILE A 518 -12.63 8.83 -25.49
N PRO A 519 -11.91 8.80 -26.61
CA PRO A 519 -10.66 8.04 -26.73
C PRO A 519 -9.55 8.80 -26.02
N VAL A 520 -8.81 8.12 -25.18
CA VAL A 520 -7.65 8.66 -24.49
C VAL A 520 -6.49 7.68 -24.59
N GLU A 521 -5.32 8.18 -24.92
CA GLU A 521 -4.08 7.44 -24.89
C GLU A 521 -3.07 8.23 -24.07
N VAL A 522 -2.40 7.55 -23.15
CA VAL A 522 -1.53 8.20 -22.19
C VAL A 522 -0.08 8.00 -22.55
N ILE A 523 0.71 9.03 -22.24
CA ILE A 523 2.16 8.95 -22.36
C ILE A 523 2.69 7.89 -21.41
N PRO A 524 3.33 6.81 -21.94
CA PRO A 524 3.97 5.83 -21.06
C PRO A 524 5.22 6.46 -20.42
N GLY A 525 5.46 6.12 -19.13
CA GLY A 525 6.69 6.54 -18.46
C GLY A 525 7.94 5.94 -19.13
N LEU A 526 9.05 6.67 -19.13
CA LEU A 526 10.34 6.15 -19.55
C LEU A 526 10.84 5.11 -18.50
N ILE A 527 10.74 3.83 -18.82
CA ILE A 527 11.06 2.73 -17.91
C ILE A 527 12.46 2.17 -18.17
N ILE A 528 12.86 2.06 -19.44
CA ILE A 528 14.11 1.46 -19.87
C ILE A 528 14.82 2.38 -20.85
N LEU A 529 16.06 2.75 -20.54
CA LEU A 529 16.97 3.41 -21.47
C LEU A 529 18.07 2.43 -21.85
N GLY A 530 18.01 1.90 -23.06
CA GLY A 530 19.06 1.02 -23.61
C GLY A 530 19.97 1.78 -24.55
N GLY A 531 21.29 1.54 -24.49
CA GLY A 531 22.24 2.17 -25.40
C GLY A 531 23.56 1.39 -25.50
N ASP A 532 24.14 1.37 -26.70
CA ASP A 532 25.47 0.81 -26.96
C ASP A 532 26.53 1.91 -26.93
N VAL A 533 27.55 1.75 -26.09
CA VAL A 533 28.75 2.59 -26.16
C VAL A 533 29.76 1.90 -27.05
N ARG A 534 30.05 2.48 -28.22
CA ARG A 534 31.04 1.95 -29.15
C ARG A 534 32.28 2.81 -29.17
N GLN A 535 33.43 2.18 -28.90
CA GLN A 535 34.71 2.82 -29.12
C GLN A 535 34.97 2.88 -30.63
N LEU A 536 35.14 4.09 -31.14
CA LEU A 536 35.61 4.33 -32.50
C LEU A 536 37.12 4.22 -32.53
N SER A 537 37.65 3.37 -33.40
CA SER A 537 39.09 3.22 -33.63
C SER A 537 39.59 4.24 -34.63
#